data_a5f78f2a2c0764387918bce1fb318270
#
_entry.id   a5f78f2a2c0764387918bce1fb318270
#
_cell.length_a   1.000
_cell.length_b   1.000
_cell.length_c   1.000
_cell.angle_alpha   90.00
_cell.angle_beta   90.00
_cell.angle_gamma   90.00
#
_symmetry.space_group_name_H-M   'P 1'
#
loop_
_entity.id
_entity.type
_entity.pdbx_description
1 polymer ?
#
loop_
_entity_poly.entity_id
_entity_poly.type
_entity_poly.pdbx_seq_one_letter_code
_entity_poly.pdbx_strand_id
1 'polypeptide(L)'
;MNKIFGCKIEGFAFPFHDQTEDNIQTVKDNVNLKYIRYSYLTNEYMPKDRYHLPINALYDDKDIYERLEDFKRNNLNNSLFVIAGHSYEFEMKNDWEKIESLLKFLSNDKEIVVLPLLDAVNVLFGE
;
A
#
# COMPACT_ATOMS: atom_id res chain seq x y z
N MET A 1 18.71 1.65 -11.79
CA MET A 1 18.05 2.55 -10.82
C MET A 1 18.84 2.73 -9.52
N ASN A 2 19.34 1.66 -8.93
CA ASN A 2 20.05 1.75 -7.65
C ASN A 2 21.25 2.71 -7.69
N LYS A 3 22.00 2.71 -8.78
CA LYS A 3 23.16 3.62 -8.96
C LYS A 3 22.74 5.09 -9.04
N ILE A 4 21.56 5.37 -9.60
CA ILE A 4 21.04 6.73 -9.78
C ILE A 4 20.59 7.31 -8.46
N PHE A 5 19.86 6.53 -7.66
CA PHE A 5 19.27 7.02 -6.42
C PHE A 5 20.15 6.80 -5.19
N GLY A 6 21.26 6.07 -5.32
CA GLY A 6 22.14 5.76 -4.21
C GLY A 6 21.49 4.91 -3.11
N CYS A 7 20.40 4.22 -3.43
CA CYS A 7 19.70 3.35 -2.51
C CYS A 7 19.19 2.11 -3.25
N LYS A 8 18.91 1.06 -2.48
CA LYS A 8 18.38 -0.18 -3.04
C LYS A 8 16.88 -0.03 -3.30
N ILE A 9 16.45 -0.40 -4.50
CA ILE A 9 15.04 -0.40 -4.87
C ILE A 9 14.51 -1.82 -4.68
N GLU A 10 13.52 -1.98 -3.82
CA GLU A 10 13.03 -3.30 -3.42
C GLU A 10 11.53 -3.47 -3.61
N GLY A 11 10.83 -2.46 -4.09
CA GLY A 11 9.40 -2.52 -4.35
C GLY A 11 9.03 -2.00 -5.72
N PHE A 12 7.87 -2.45 -6.22
CA PHE A 12 7.38 -2.08 -7.54
C PHE A 12 5.86 -1.96 -7.56
N ALA A 13 5.35 -1.03 -8.35
CA ALA A 13 3.93 -0.92 -8.67
C ALA A 13 3.81 -0.67 -10.16
N PHE A 14 2.95 -1.41 -10.83
CA PHE A 14 2.78 -1.27 -12.28
C PHE A 14 2.11 0.07 -12.61
N PRO A 15 2.65 0.80 -13.60
CA PRO A 15 1.96 1.98 -14.13
C PRO A 15 0.73 1.55 -14.93
N PHE A 16 -0.29 2.42 -14.97
CA PHE A 16 -1.48 2.24 -15.80
C PHE A 16 -2.24 0.93 -15.58
N HIS A 17 -2.14 0.34 -14.38
CA HIS A 17 -2.81 -0.92 -14.02
C HIS A 17 -2.43 -2.11 -14.92
N ASP A 18 -1.21 -2.13 -15.39
CA ASP A 18 -0.71 -3.13 -16.36
C ASP A 18 -0.21 -4.42 -15.69
N GLN A 19 -0.81 -4.80 -14.56
CA GLN A 19 -0.44 -5.99 -13.79
C GLN A 19 -1.08 -7.25 -14.35
N THR A 20 -0.45 -7.87 -15.33
CA THR A 20 -0.79 -9.21 -15.79
C THR A 20 0.15 -10.22 -15.16
N GLU A 21 -0.25 -11.49 -15.10
CA GLU A 21 0.60 -12.54 -14.56
C GLU A 21 1.92 -12.66 -15.35
N ASP A 22 1.86 -12.50 -16.67
CA ASP A 22 3.08 -12.51 -17.51
C ASP A 22 4.00 -11.35 -17.18
N ASN A 23 3.46 -10.15 -16.99
CA ASN A 23 4.24 -8.98 -16.62
C ASN A 23 4.86 -9.13 -15.23
N ILE A 24 4.11 -9.67 -14.28
CA ILE A 24 4.61 -9.94 -12.93
C ILE A 24 5.76 -10.94 -12.99
N GLN A 25 5.60 -12.02 -13.73
CA GLN A 25 6.65 -13.03 -13.87
C GLN A 25 7.90 -12.45 -14.53
N THR A 26 7.73 -11.61 -15.55
CA THR A 26 8.84 -10.93 -16.21
C THR A 26 9.62 -10.06 -15.22
N VAL A 27 8.92 -9.30 -14.40
CA VAL A 27 9.56 -8.45 -13.37
C VAL A 27 10.29 -9.31 -12.35
N LYS A 28 9.65 -10.38 -11.85
CA LYS A 28 10.25 -11.29 -10.87
C LYS A 28 11.52 -11.96 -11.40
N ASP A 29 11.53 -12.32 -12.68
CA ASP A 29 12.67 -13.00 -13.30
C ASP A 29 13.87 -12.08 -13.53
N ASN A 30 13.64 -10.79 -13.65
CA ASN A 30 14.67 -9.83 -14.04
C ASN A 30 15.08 -8.84 -12.95
N VAL A 31 14.29 -8.71 -11.89
CA VAL A 31 14.57 -7.74 -10.82
C VAL A 31 14.36 -8.41 -9.46
N ASN A 32 15.31 -8.20 -8.56
CA ASN A 32 15.22 -8.73 -7.21
C ASN A 32 14.38 -7.79 -6.34
N LEU A 33 13.09 -8.05 -6.26
CA LEU A 33 12.13 -7.25 -5.50
C LEU A 33 11.60 -7.99 -4.29
N LYS A 34 11.19 -7.23 -3.29
CA LYS A 34 10.53 -7.75 -2.08
C LYS A 34 9.02 -7.73 -2.18
N TYR A 35 8.47 -6.86 -3.03
CA TYR A 35 7.02 -6.82 -3.23
C TYR A 35 6.63 -6.19 -4.56
N ILE A 36 5.43 -6.55 -5.02
CA ILE A 36 4.74 -5.86 -6.13
C ILE A 36 3.34 -5.50 -5.63
N ARG A 37 2.96 -4.24 -5.77
CA ARG A 37 1.65 -3.74 -5.36
C ARG A 37 0.71 -3.72 -6.57
N TYR A 38 -0.44 -4.31 -6.38
CA TYR A 38 -1.54 -4.27 -7.34
C TYR A 38 -2.32 -2.95 -7.21
N SER A 39 -3.11 -2.67 -8.25
CA SER A 39 -3.95 -1.47 -8.30
C SER A 39 -5.44 -1.82 -8.21
N TYR A 40 -5.82 -2.93 -7.58
CA TYR A 40 -7.22 -3.25 -7.35
C TYR A 40 -7.58 -3.14 -5.87
N LEU A 41 -8.84 -2.76 -5.63
CA LEU A 41 -9.39 -2.60 -4.28
C LEU A 41 -9.94 -3.93 -3.77
N THR A 42 -9.68 -4.21 -2.49
CA THR A 42 -10.18 -5.41 -1.82
C THR A 42 -10.31 -5.18 -0.31
N ASN A 43 -11.11 -6.00 0.33
CA ASN A 43 -11.17 -6.08 1.79
C ASN A 43 -10.27 -7.18 2.36
N GLU A 44 -9.31 -7.66 1.59
CA GLU A 44 -8.34 -8.64 2.06
C GLU A 44 -7.25 -7.94 2.86
N TYR A 45 -7.17 -8.25 4.15
CA TYR A 45 -6.20 -7.63 5.07
C TYR A 45 -5.02 -8.54 5.40
N MET A 46 -5.02 -9.77 4.92
CA MET A 46 -3.94 -10.73 5.13
C MET A 46 -3.47 -11.29 3.77
N PRO A 47 -2.78 -10.47 2.97
CA PRO A 47 -2.32 -10.93 1.67
C PRO A 47 -1.36 -12.12 1.81
N LYS A 48 -1.52 -13.11 0.94
CA LYS A 48 -0.72 -14.34 0.98
C LYS A 48 0.52 -14.28 0.12
N ASP A 49 0.54 -13.36 -0.85
CA ASP A 49 1.63 -13.24 -1.82
C ASP A 49 2.14 -11.82 -1.86
N ARG A 50 3.42 -11.64 -1.54
CA ARG A 50 4.08 -10.32 -1.55
C ARG A 50 4.13 -9.69 -2.95
N TYR A 51 3.96 -10.47 -3.99
CA TYR A 51 3.98 -9.98 -5.38
C TYR A 51 2.58 -9.66 -5.90
N HIS A 52 1.56 -9.78 -5.07
CA HIS A 52 0.15 -9.50 -5.37
C HIS A 52 -0.50 -8.70 -4.25
N LEU A 53 0.19 -7.64 -3.76
CA LEU A 53 -0.34 -6.83 -2.67
C LEU A 53 -1.50 -5.96 -3.16
N PRO A 54 -2.69 -6.06 -2.56
CA PRO A 54 -3.83 -5.25 -2.96
C PRO A 54 -3.77 -3.84 -2.40
N ILE A 55 -4.69 -3.00 -2.87
CA ILE A 55 -5.02 -1.73 -2.23
C ILE A 55 -6.32 -1.93 -1.45
N ASN A 56 -6.43 -1.35 -0.26
CA ASN A 56 -7.64 -1.46 0.56
C ASN A 56 -8.50 -0.20 0.49
N ALA A 57 -7.91 0.94 0.18
CA ALA A 57 -8.65 2.19 -0.03
C ALA A 57 -7.83 3.17 -0.84
N LEU A 58 -8.52 4.08 -1.53
CA LEU A 58 -7.92 5.31 -2.02
C LEU A 58 -8.06 6.37 -0.93
N TYR A 59 -7.12 7.32 -0.87
CA TYR A 59 -7.10 8.34 0.20
C TYR A 59 -8.40 9.16 0.27
N ASP A 60 -9.09 9.33 -0.86
CA ASP A 60 -10.30 10.13 -0.97
C ASP A 60 -11.58 9.30 -1.03
N ASP A 61 -11.52 8.01 -0.77
CA ASP A 61 -12.71 7.18 -0.67
C ASP A 61 -13.64 7.70 0.44
N LYS A 62 -14.92 7.86 0.12
CA LYS A 62 -15.91 8.39 1.07
C LYS A 62 -16.07 7.51 2.29
N ASP A 63 -15.84 6.21 2.14
CA ASP A 63 -15.98 5.20 3.18
C ASP A 63 -14.66 4.77 3.82
N ILE A 64 -13.58 5.55 3.64
CA ILE A 64 -12.25 5.16 4.13
C ILE A 64 -12.23 4.92 5.64
N TYR A 65 -12.92 5.73 6.44
CA TYR A 65 -12.96 5.56 7.88
C TYR A 65 -13.76 4.32 8.29
N GLU A 66 -14.81 4.01 7.56
CA GLU A 66 -15.59 2.77 7.78
C GLU A 66 -14.73 1.55 7.46
N ARG A 67 -13.96 1.60 6.37
CA ARG A 67 -13.04 0.52 6.00
C ARG A 67 -11.94 0.32 7.02
N LEU A 68 -11.41 1.41 7.60
CA LEU A 68 -10.41 1.34 8.67
C LEU A 68 -11.01 0.72 9.94
N GLU A 69 -12.25 1.07 10.30
CA GLU A 69 -12.93 0.45 11.42
C GLU A 69 -13.19 -1.04 11.18
N ASP A 70 -13.55 -1.42 9.96
CA ASP A 70 -13.69 -2.83 9.58
C ASP A 70 -12.37 -3.58 9.72
N PHE A 71 -11.28 -2.98 9.26
CA PHE A 71 -9.93 -3.52 9.42
C PHE A 71 -9.60 -3.78 10.89
N LYS A 72 -9.90 -2.80 11.75
CA LYS A 72 -9.65 -2.92 13.19
C LYS A 72 -10.53 -3.99 13.84
N ARG A 73 -11.82 -4.07 13.43
CA ARG A 73 -12.76 -5.07 13.98
C ARG A 73 -12.35 -6.51 13.67
N ASN A 74 -11.67 -6.74 12.57
CA ASN A 74 -11.16 -8.07 12.23
C ASN A 74 -10.10 -8.55 13.22
N ASN A 75 -9.44 -7.64 13.92
CA ASN A 75 -8.48 -7.92 15.00
C ASN A 75 -7.52 -9.06 14.67
N LEU A 76 -7.00 -9.03 13.45
CA LEU A 76 -6.09 -10.05 12.95
C LEU A 76 -4.64 -9.65 13.24
N ASN A 77 -3.85 -10.56 13.78
CA ASN A 77 -2.41 -10.37 13.89
C ASN A 77 -1.78 -10.36 12.50
N ASN A 78 -0.81 -9.49 12.27
CA ASN A 78 -0.09 -9.38 11.00
C ASN A 78 -1.04 -9.09 9.83
N SER A 79 -1.98 -8.18 10.02
CA SER A 79 -2.85 -7.69 8.95
C SER A 79 -2.33 -6.37 8.39
N LEU A 80 -2.68 -6.09 7.15
CA LEU A 80 -2.17 -4.94 6.39
C LEU A 80 -3.34 -4.19 5.75
N PHE A 81 -3.32 -2.87 5.88
CA PHE A 81 -4.25 -1.97 5.19
C PHE A 81 -3.43 -1.00 4.33
N VAL A 82 -3.60 -1.06 3.02
CA VAL A 82 -2.84 -0.23 2.07
C VAL A 82 -3.75 0.88 1.55
N ILE A 83 -3.32 2.12 1.76
CA ILE A 83 -3.98 3.31 1.23
C ILE A 83 -3.15 3.84 0.07
N ALA A 84 -3.78 4.09 -1.06
CA ALA A 84 -3.11 4.58 -2.25
C ALA A 84 -3.66 5.94 -2.67
N GLY A 85 -2.86 6.69 -3.43
CA GLY A 85 -3.22 7.98 -3.99
C GLY A 85 -2.04 8.59 -4.70
N HIS A 86 -2.26 9.73 -5.34
CA HIS A 86 -1.22 10.48 -6.03
C HIS A 86 -1.12 11.88 -5.42
N SER A 87 0.07 12.32 -5.10
CA SER A 87 0.28 13.62 -4.46
C SER A 87 -0.25 14.80 -5.29
N TYR A 88 -0.21 14.69 -6.61
CA TYR A 88 -0.74 15.74 -7.48
C TYR A 88 -2.26 15.92 -7.33
N GLU A 89 -2.97 14.88 -6.88
CA GLU A 89 -4.41 14.95 -6.66
C GLU A 89 -4.78 15.88 -5.51
N PHE A 90 -3.91 16.03 -4.51
CA PHE A 90 -4.17 16.91 -3.37
C PHE A 90 -4.33 18.36 -3.81
N GLU A 91 -3.49 18.80 -4.74
CA GLU A 91 -3.58 20.14 -5.32
C GLU A 91 -4.77 20.26 -6.27
N MET A 92 -4.92 19.30 -7.18
CA MET A 92 -5.99 19.31 -8.19
C MET A 92 -7.39 19.30 -7.58
N LYS A 93 -7.58 18.56 -6.50
CA LYS A 93 -8.88 18.39 -5.84
C LYS A 93 -9.04 19.25 -4.60
N ASN A 94 -8.03 20.04 -4.25
CA ASN A 94 -7.99 20.84 -3.02
C ASN A 94 -8.20 19.95 -1.77
N ASP A 95 -7.50 18.84 -1.70
CA ASP A 95 -7.66 17.79 -0.69
C ASP A 95 -6.59 17.79 0.40
N TRP A 96 -5.79 18.88 0.52
CA TRP A 96 -4.72 18.95 1.53
C TRP A 96 -5.25 18.77 2.95
N GLU A 97 -6.38 19.39 3.27
CA GLU A 97 -7.00 19.21 4.60
C GLU A 97 -7.50 17.79 4.82
N LYS A 98 -8.01 17.16 3.77
CA LYS A 98 -8.49 15.77 3.82
C LYS A 98 -7.36 14.80 4.14
N ILE A 99 -6.22 14.93 3.45
CA ILE A 99 -5.08 14.04 3.70
C ILE A 99 -4.46 14.32 5.08
N GLU A 100 -4.39 15.58 5.49
CA GLU A 100 -3.89 15.92 6.83
C GLU A 100 -4.77 15.30 7.92
N SER A 101 -6.08 15.39 7.78
CA SER A 101 -7.03 14.79 8.72
C SER A 101 -6.88 13.28 8.79
N LEU A 102 -6.70 12.63 7.64
CA LEU A 102 -6.49 11.19 7.58
C LEU A 102 -5.19 10.79 8.28
N LEU A 103 -4.10 11.50 8.01
CA LEU A 103 -2.82 11.20 8.64
C LEU A 103 -2.86 11.42 10.16
N LYS A 104 -3.54 12.45 10.63
CA LYS A 104 -3.74 12.68 12.07
C LYS A 104 -4.57 11.57 12.70
N PHE A 105 -5.64 11.15 12.03
CA PHE A 105 -6.47 10.02 12.49
C PHE A 105 -5.62 8.77 12.66
N LEU A 106 -4.83 8.42 11.65
CA LEU A 106 -3.99 7.21 11.67
C LEU A 106 -2.90 7.29 12.74
N SER A 107 -2.24 8.45 12.89
CA SER A 107 -1.15 8.61 13.85
C SER A 107 -1.62 8.62 15.30
N ASN A 108 -2.87 9.02 15.55
CA ASN A 108 -3.44 9.06 16.90
C ASN A 108 -4.09 7.74 17.32
N ASP A 109 -4.26 6.80 16.42
CA ASP A 109 -4.87 5.50 16.73
C ASP A 109 -3.81 4.54 17.26
N LYS A 110 -3.99 4.12 18.51
CA LYS A 110 -3.02 3.25 19.20
C LYS A 110 -3.02 1.81 18.69
N GLU A 111 -4.06 1.41 17.98
CA GLU A 111 -4.18 0.06 17.42
C GLU A 111 -3.57 -0.05 16.02
N ILE A 112 -3.20 1.08 15.42
CA ILE A 112 -2.65 1.15 14.06
C ILE A 112 -1.20 1.60 14.11
N VAL A 113 -0.34 0.90 13.38
CA VAL A 113 1.04 1.30 13.13
C VAL A 113 1.16 1.69 11.67
N VAL A 114 1.59 2.92 11.41
CA VAL A 114 1.81 3.40 10.04
C VAL A 114 3.28 3.19 9.68
N LEU A 115 3.51 2.45 8.59
CA LEU A 115 4.87 2.09 8.15
C LEU A 115 5.03 2.37 6.65
N PRO A 116 6.25 2.64 6.19
CA PRO A 116 6.57 2.51 4.77
C PRO A 116 6.21 1.10 4.29
N LEU A 117 5.77 0.98 3.04
CA LEU A 117 5.26 -0.31 2.55
C LEU A 117 6.31 -1.43 2.63
N LEU A 118 7.57 -1.12 2.36
CA LEU A 118 8.63 -2.12 2.48
C LEU A 118 8.75 -2.66 3.91
N ASP A 119 8.68 -1.78 4.91
CA ASP A 119 8.77 -2.20 6.31
C ASP A 119 7.57 -3.07 6.70
N ALA A 120 6.38 -2.69 6.24
CA ALA A 120 5.17 -3.48 6.47
C ALA A 120 5.28 -4.87 5.83
N VAL A 121 5.81 -4.97 4.62
CA VAL A 121 6.05 -6.24 3.93
C VAL A 121 7.05 -7.11 4.70
N ASN A 122 8.13 -6.51 5.20
CA ASN A 122 9.12 -7.24 5.99
C ASN A 122 8.53 -7.77 7.30
N VAL A 123 7.65 -7.01 7.95
CA VAL A 123 6.94 -7.49 9.14
C VAL A 123 6.01 -8.65 8.81
N LEU A 124 5.29 -8.54 7.69
CA LEU A 124 4.26 -9.51 7.32
C LEU A 124 4.83 -10.81 6.77
N PHE A 125 5.85 -10.74 5.93
CA PHE A 125 6.40 -11.89 5.20
C PHE A 125 7.80 -12.30 5.65
N GLY A 126 8.43 -11.51 6.50
CA GLY A 126 9.83 -11.69 6.86
C GLY A 126 10.77 -11.07 5.80
N GLU A 127 11.99 -10.92 6.18
CA GLU A 127 13.02 -10.34 5.29
C GLU A 127 13.57 -11.34 4.28
#